data_e4e1aa5f84ab419cd0dca6ac232c5039
#
_entry.id   e4e1aa5f84ab419cd0dca6ac232c5039
#
_cell.length_a   1.000
_cell.length_b   1.000
_cell.length_c   1.000
_cell.angle_alpha   90.00
_cell.angle_beta   90.00
_cell.angle_gamma   90.00
#
_symmetry.space_group_name_H-M   'P 1'
#
loop_
_entity.id
_entity.type
_entity.pdbx_description
1 polymer ?
#
loop_
_entity_poly.entity_id
_entity_poly.type
_entity_poly.pdbx_seq_one_letter_code
_entity_poly.pdbx_strand_id
1 'polypeptide(L)'
;MKKLKSLFISAGLLMAFVIWTILISLVDVRNVGPHGSYVGFATVNKFFHDLTGVHMTIYNITDWLGLVPLAFVIGFAIFGLLQWIKRKHILKVDKSILILGVFYIAVIFVYLLFEIYVVNYRPVLINGCLEASYPSSTTLLVLCVMPPAALELNTRISNPNIRRCTECIIIAFTAFMVIGRTISGVHWLTDIIGGALLSAGLVTAYLSAGENN
;
A
#
# COMPACT_ATOMS: atom_id res chain seq x y z
N MET A 1 24.53 -6.50 -12.00
CA MET A 1 23.80 -5.62 -12.94
C MET A 1 22.29 -5.56 -12.67
N LYS A 2 21.56 -6.67 -12.45
CA LYS A 2 20.11 -6.65 -12.17
C LYS A 2 19.75 -5.83 -10.93
N LYS A 3 20.40 -6.07 -9.79
CA LYS A 3 20.17 -5.34 -8.53
C LYS A 3 20.32 -3.83 -8.67
N LEU A 4 21.40 -3.36 -9.34
CA LEU A 4 21.63 -1.93 -9.54
C LEU A 4 20.51 -1.31 -10.39
N LYS A 5 20.05 -2.01 -11.43
CA LYS A 5 18.91 -1.59 -12.24
C LYS A 5 17.62 -1.51 -11.41
N SER A 6 17.34 -2.51 -10.57
CA SER A 6 16.19 -2.52 -9.67
C SER A 6 16.22 -1.37 -8.67
N LEU A 7 17.39 -1.05 -8.09
CA LEU A 7 17.56 0.12 -7.21
C LEU A 7 17.30 1.45 -7.92
N PHE A 8 17.79 1.62 -9.17
CA PHE A 8 17.48 2.82 -9.94
C PHE A 8 16.00 2.95 -10.28
N ILE A 9 15.33 1.84 -10.59
CA ILE A 9 13.87 1.83 -10.82
C ILE A 9 13.13 2.23 -9.53
N SER A 10 13.50 1.65 -8.39
CA SER A 10 12.92 2.02 -7.10
C SER A 10 13.12 3.51 -6.79
N ALA A 11 14.34 4.01 -6.94
CA ALA A 11 14.64 5.43 -6.71
C ALA A 11 13.82 6.34 -7.65
N GLY A 12 13.69 5.97 -8.93
CA GLY A 12 12.87 6.69 -9.91
C GLY A 12 11.38 6.71 -9.51
N LEU A 13 10.83 5.58 -9.06
CA LEU A 13 9.44 5.49 -8.61
C LEU A 13 9.19 6.31 -7.32
N LEU A 14 10.11 6.26 -6.36
CA LEU A 14 10.03 7.07 -5.15
C LEU A 14 10.15 8.57 -5.47
N MET A 15 11.04 8.94 -6.40
CA MET A 15 11.14 10.31 -6.90
C MET A 15 9.83 10.74 -7.58
N ALA A 16 9.24 9.89 -8.42
CA ALA A 16 7.97 10.15 -9.06
C ALA A 16 6.85 10.34 -8.03
N PHE A 17 6.83 9.55 -6.96
CA PHE A 17 5.91 9.73 -5.84
C PHE A 17 6.10 11.10 -5.13
N VAL A 18 7.35 11.50 -4.86
CA VAL A 18 7.64 12.81 -4.25
C VAL A 18 7.16 13.94 -5.16
N ILE A 19 7.49 13.87 -6.46
CA ILE A 19 7.03 14.85 -7.45
C ILE A 19 5.49 14.88 -7.49
N TRP A 20 4.84 13.71 -7.50
CA TRP A 20 3.38 13.60 -7.48
C TRP A 20 2.77 14.29 -6.25
N THR A 21 3.33 14.05 -5.07
CA THR A 21 2.89 14.68 -3.81
C THR A 21 3.02 16.21 -3.86
N ILE A 22 4.13 16.72 -4.41
CA ILE A 22 4.33 18.17 -4.59
C ILE A 22 3.30 18.73 -5.59
N LEU A 23 3.08 18.05 -6.71
CA LEU A 23 2.11 18.50 -7.72
C LEU A 23 0.68 18.55 -7.17
N ILE A 24 0.27 17.61 -6.30
CA ILE A 24 -1.03 17.67 -5.62
C ILE A 24 -1.19 18.96 -4.80
N SER A 25 -0.11 19.43 -4.20
CA SER A 25 -0.15 20.67 -3.39
C SER A 25 -0.09 21.95 -4.22
N LEU A 26 0.23 21.88 -5.52
CA LEU A 26 0.48 23.07 -6.36
C LEU A 26 -0.48 23.18 -7.55
N VAL A 27 -0.95 22.06 -8.12
CA VAL A 27 -1.69 22.07 -9.39
C VAL A 27 -3.18 22.03 -9.13
N ASP A 28 -3.92 22.97 -9.70
CA ASP A 28 -5.39 23.08 -9.68
C ASP A 28 -5.97 22.86 -8.27
N VAL A 29 -5.42 23.59 -7.28
CA VAL A 29 -5.82 23.48 -5.88
C VAL A 29 -7.06 24.35 -5.65
N ARG A 30 -8.19 23.69 -5.28
CA ARG A 30 -9.48 24.38 -5.00
C ARG A 30 -10.15 23.82 -3.75
N ASN A 31 -11.05 24.60 -3.16
CA ASN A 31 -11.83 24.24 -1.97
C ASN A 31 -13.08 23.43 -2.35
N VAL A 32 -12.89 22.25 -2.95
CA VAL A 32 -13.99 21.37 -3.42
C VAL A 32 -14.29 20.22 -2.46
N GLY A 33 -13.51 20.06 -1.40
CA GLY A 33 -13.72 19.02 -0.40
C GLY A 33 -14.71 19.43 0.70
N PRO A 34 -15.09 18.49 1.59
CA PRO A 34 -15.99 18.77 2.72
C PRO A 34 -15.46 19.90 3.62
N HIS A 35 -16.37 20.67 4.18
CA HIS A 35 -16.04 21.88 4.99
C HIS A 35 -15.16 22.90 4.28
N GLY A 36 -15.15 22.88 2.91
CA GLY A 36 -14.31 23.78 2.14
C GLY A 36 -12.82 23.42 2.16
N SER A 37 -12.49 22.15 2.43
CA SER A 37 -11.10 21.69 2.38
C SER A 37 -10.52 21.77 0.97
N TYR A 38 -9.24 22.15 0.89
CA TYR A 38 -8.53 22.26 -0.38
C TYR A 38 -8.14 20.90 -0.92
N VAL A 39 -8.24 20.74 -2.24
CA VAL A 39 -7.93 19.52 -2.96
C VAL A 39 -7.12 19.87 -4.19
N GLY A 40 -5.97 19.25 -4.37
CA GLY A 40 -5.17 19.38 -5.59
C GLY A 40 -5.73 18.55 -6.74
N PHE A 41 -5.40 18.92 -7.99
CA PHE A 41 -6.01 18.34 -9.19
C PHE A 41 -7.55 18.31 -9.10
N ALA A 42 -8.12 19.40 -8.56
CA ALA A 42 -9.53 19.47 -8.19
C ALA A 42 -10.46 19.14 -9.34
N THR A 43 -10.15 19.60 -10.56
CA THR A 43 -10.97 19.32 -11.75
C THR A 43 -11.03 17.81 -12.06
N VAL A 44 -9.87 17.13 -12.08
CA VAL A 44 -9.78 15.70 -12.38
C VAL A 44 -10.39 14.87 -11.25
N ASN A 45 -10.06 15.22 -10.00
CA ASN A 45 -10.57 14.51 -8.82
C ASN A 45 -12.10 14.63 -8.71
N LYS A 46 -12.63 15.84 -8.91
CA LYS A 46 -14.07 16.04 -8.89
C LYS A 46 -14.78 15.32 -10.03
N PHE A 47 -14.25 15.40 -11.25
CA PHE A 47 -14.82 14.69 -12.40
C PHE A 47 -14.90 13.19 -12.13
N PHE A 48 -13.82 12.58 -11.62
CA PHE A 48 -13.79 11.16 -11.34
C PHE A 48 -14.73 10.78 -10.18
N HIS A 49 -14.77 11.60 -9.13
CA HIS A 49 -15.67 11.40 -8.00
C HIS A 49 -17.16 11.51 -8.41
N ASP A 50 -17.50 12.50 -9.24
CA ASP A 50 -18.86 12.66 -9.77
C ASP A 50 -19.27 11.47 -10.69
N LEU A 51 -18.30 10.91 -11.44
CA LEU A 51 -18.51 9.77 -12.31
C LEU A 51 -18.75 8.46 -11.55
N THR A 52 -17.97 8.22 -10.50
CA THR A 52 -18.06 6.97 -9.70
C THR A 52 -19.14 7.05 -8.63
N GLY A 53 -19.41 8.24 -8.11
CA GLY A 53 -20.27 8.42 -6.93
C GLY A 53 -19.66 7.90 -5.64
N VAL A 54 -20.48 7.77 -4.59
CA VAL A 54 -20.07 7.29 -3.25
C VAL A 54 -20.77 5.98 -2.92
N HIS A 55 -19.99 4.94 -2.67
CA HIS A 55 -20.47 3.58 -2.39
C HIS A 55 -19.95 3.12 -1.01
N MET A 56 -20.62 3.54 0.06
CA MET A 56 -20.22 3.20 1.44
C MET A 56 -20.18 1.70 1.72
N THR A 57 -21.02 0.89 1.05
CA THR A 57 -20.95 -0.58 1.18
C THR A 57 -19.61 -1.13 0.68
N ILE A 58 -19.13 -0.66 -0.49
CA ILE A 58 -17.84 -1.08 -1.04
C ILE A 58 -16.71 -0.58 -0.14
N TYR A 59 -16.82 0.66 0.36
CA TYR A 59 -15.90 1.19 1.36
C TYR A 59 -15.80 0.28 2.57
N ASN A 60 -16.92 -0.04 3.23
CA ASN A 60 -16.95 -0.87 4.42
C ASN A 60 -16.38 -2.27 4.17
N ILE A 61 -16.72 -2.91 3.03
CA ILE A 61 -16.17 -4.22 2.66
C ILE A 61 -14.64 -4.13 2.53
N THR A 62 -14.13 -3.16 1.78
CA THR A 62 -12.67 -3.02 1.57
C THR A 62 -11.95 -2.55 2.84
N ASP A 63 -12.63 -1.85 3.74
CA ASP A 63 -12.09 -1.44 5.03
C ASP A 63 -11.88 -2.65 5.95
N TRP A 64 -12.91 -3.46 6.13
CA TRP A 64 -12.81 -4.73 6.89
C TRP A 64 -11.80 -5.70 6.27
N LEU A 65 -11.79 -5.84 4.95
CA LEU A 65 -10.81 -6.68 4.26
C LEU A 65 -9.39 -6.13 4.34
N GLY A 66 -9.20 -4.87 4.70
CA GLY A 66 -7.91 -4.29 5.07
C GLY A 66 -7.22 -4.98 6.26
N LEU A 67 -7.98 -5.74 7.08
CA LEU A 67 -7.42 -6.60 8.13
C LEU A 67 -6.66 -7.81 7.58
N VAL A 68 -6.93 -8.24 6.35
CA VAL A 68 -6.25 -9.41 5.73
C VAL A 68 -4.74 -9.13 5.55
N PRO A 69 -4.29 -8.04 4.93
CA PRO A 69 -2.87 -7.70 4.90
C PRO A 69 -2.24 -7.62 6.29
N LEU A 70 -2.94 -7.06 7.29
CA LEU A 70 -2.44 -7.01 8.66
C LEU A 70 -2.25 -8.41 9.26
N ALA A 71 -3.17 -9.35 8.97
CA ALA A 71 -3.03 -10.74 9.39
C ALA A 71 -1.77 -11.38 8.77
N PHE A 72 -1.43 -11.08 7.52
CA PHE A 72 -0.18 -11.53 6.90
C PHE A 72 1.05 -10.94 7.59
N VAL A 73 1.05 -9.64 7.89
CA VAL A 73 2.15 -8.98 8.63
C VAL A 73 2.36 -9.66 9.98
N ILE A 74 1.28 -9.86 10.76
CA ILE A 74 1.32 -10.53 12.07
C ILE A 74 1.78 -11.99 11.91
N GLY A 75 1.26 -12.72 10.92
CA GLY A 75 1.65 -14.11 10.65
C GLY A 75 3.16 -14.25 10.39
N PHE A 76 3.73 -13.40 9.54
CA PHE A 76 5.18 -13.41 9.28
C PHE A 76 6.00 -12.93 10.49
N ALA A 77 5.49 -11.98 11.28
CA ALA A 77 6.13 -11.54 12.51
C ALA A 77 6.19 -12.70 13.54
N ILE A 78 5.09 -13.42 13.74
CA ILE A 78 5.03 -14.61 14.59
C ILE A 78 5.98 -15.69 14.06
N PHE A 79 5.97 -15.93 12.76
CA PHE A 79 6.86 -16.92 12.14
C PHE A 79 8.33 -16.59 12.37
N GLY A 80 8.73 -15.33 12.19
CA GLY A 80 10.08 -14.86 12.48
C GLY A 80 10.43 -14.98 13.97
N LEU A 81 9.50 -14.62 14.86
CA LEU A 81 9.67 -14.76 16.32
C LEU A 81 9.87 -16.22 16.74
N LEU A 82 9.09 -17.14 16.22
CA LEU A 82 9.23 -18.58 16.49
C LEU A 82 10.60 -19.11 16.03
N GLN A 83 11.08 -18.68 14.86
CA GLN A 83 12.41 -19.01 14.39
C GLN A 83 13.49 -18.46 15.33
N TRP A 84 13.36 -17.20 15.77
CA TRP A 84 14.30 -16.58 16.69
C TRP A 84 14.37 -17.35 18.02
N ILE A 85 13.24 -17.63 18.66
CA ILE A 85 13.17 -18.39 19.91
C ILE A 85 13.81 -19.76 19.75
N LYS A 86 13.44 -20.50 18.68
CA LYS A 86 13.96 -21.86 18.42
C LYS A 86 15.47 -21.87 18.17
N ARG A 87 15.97 -20.89 17.41
CA ARG A 87 17.39 -20.81 17.00
C ARG A 87 18.26 -20.02 17.97
N LYS A 88 17.65 -19.38 18.99
CA LYS A 88 18.29 -18.61 20.07
C LYS A 88 19.17 -17.44 19.60
N HIS A 89 19.08 -17.05 18.34
CA HIS A 89 19.88 -15.94 17.79
C HIS A 89 19.14 -15.31 16.59
N ILE A 90 18.99 -13.99 16.61
CA ILE A 90 18.23 -13.26 15.58
C ILE A 90 18.82 -13.43 14.18
N LEU A 91 20.17 -13.43 14.05
CA LEU A 91 20.84 -13.61 12.75
C LEU A 91 20.73 -15.03 12.18
N LYS A 92 20.16 -15.98 12.95
CA LYS A 92 19.82 -17.33 12.47
C LYS A 92 18.38 -17.42 11.94
N VAL A 93 17.57 -16.36 12.07
CA VAL A 93 16.26 -16.28 11.40
C VAL A 93 16.49 -16.22 9.89
N ASP A 94 15.56 -16.77 9.12
CA ASP A 94 15.65 -16.74 7.67
C ASP A 94 15.82 -15.30 7.18
N LYS A 95 16.82 -15.07 6.34
CA LYS A 95 17.19 -13.72 5.89
C LYS A 95 16.03 -13.04 5.16
N SER A 96 15.23 -13.80 4.38
CA SER A 96 14.04 -13.28 3.72
C SER A 96 13.01 -12.71 4.71
N ILE A 97 12.80 -13.39 5.86
CA ILE A 97 11.89 -12.93 6.93
C ILE A 97 12.42 -11.68 7.62
N LEU A 98 13.74 -11.59 7.83
CA LEU A 98 14.34 -10.37 8.41
C LEU A 98 14.18 -9.17 7.47
N ILE A 99 14.46 -9.36 6.16
CA ILE A 99 14.28 -8.31 5.15
C ILE A 99 12.81 -7.91 5.06
N LEU A 100 11.88 -8.87 5.07
CA LEU A 100 10.44 -8.60 5.07
C LEU A 100 10.02 -7.82 6.32
N GLY A 101 10.54 -8.17 7.49
CA GLY A 101 10.25 -7.46 8.74
C GLY A 101 10.71 -6.00 8.69
N VAL A 102 11.94 -5.74 8.23
CA VAL A 102 12.45 -4.37 8.04
C VAL A 102 11.60 -3.61 7.02
N PHE A 103 11.21 -4.26 5.94
CA PHE A 103 10.35 -3.67 4.93
C PHE A 103 8.97 -3.27 5.50
N TYR A 104 8.31 -4.14 6.27
CA TYR A 104 7.02 -3.82 6.89
C TYR A 104 7.13 -2.70 7.92
N ILE A 105 8.22 -2.62 8.69
CA ILE A 105 8.48 -1.49 9.58
C ILE A 105 8.58 -0.19 8.79
N ALA A 106 9.28 -0.19 7.65
CA ALA A 106 9.38 0.99 6.77
C ALA A 106 8.00 1.39 6.21
N VAL A 107 7.17 0.44 5.79
CA VAL A 107 5.79 0.70 5.32
C VAL A 107 4.95 1.35 6.41
N ILE A 108 4.99 0.80 7.64
CA ILE A 108 4.25 1.36 8.79
C ILE A 108 4.74 2.78 9.11
N PHE A 109 6.06 3.01 9.08
CA PHE A 109 6.62 4.34 9.32
C PHE A 109 6.10 5.35 8.30
N VAL A 110 6.12 5.01 7.03
CA VAL A 110 5.62 5.89 5.96
C VAL A 110 4.11 6.12 6.09
N TYR A 111 3.33 5.09 6.44
CA TYR A 111 1.90 5.23 6.72
C TYR A 111 1.67 6.26 7.84
N LEU A 112 2.33 6.11 8.99
CA LEU A 112 2.20 7.03 10.13
C LEU A 112 2.63 8.45 9.77
N LEU A 113 3.65 8.61 8.93
CA LEU A 113 4.10 9.92 8.46
C LEU A 113 2.96 10.69 7.76
N PHE A 114 2.22 10.03 6.88
CA PHE A 114 1.11 10.66 6.13
C PHE A 114 -0.19 10.79 6.92
N GLU A 115 -0.36 10.06 8.03
CA GLU A 115 -1.43 10.33 8.99
C GLU A 115 -1.18 11.65 9.77
N ILE A 116 0.10 11.98 10.01
CA ILE A 116 0.49 13.22 10.69
C ILE A 116 0.52 14.41 9.73
N TYR A 117 1.12 14.22 8.53
CA TYR A 117 1.25 15.26 7.51
C TYR A 117 0.17 15.12 6.44
N VAL A 118 -0.99 15.74 6.70
CA VAL A 118 -2.15 15.66 5.80
C VAL A 118 -1.90 16.47 4.53
N VAL A 119 -1.94 15.82 3.37
CA VAL A 119 -1.83 16.47 2.03
C VAL A 119 -3.22 16.77 1.47
N ASN A 120 -4.13 15.79 1.50
CA ASN A 120 -5.53 15.95 1.12
C ASN A 120 -6.43 15.36 2.20
N TYR A 121 -7.66 15.91 2.31
CA TYR A 121 -8.76 15.31 3.07
C TYR A 121 -9.67 14.50 2.14
N ARG A 122 -10.41 13.56 2.72
CA ARG A 122 -11.36 12.71 1.97
C ARG A 122 -12.46 13.54 1.30
N PRO A 123 -13.00 13.04 0.15
CA PRO A 123 -14.15 13.69 -0.52
C PRO A 123 -15.44 13.64 0.28
N VAL A 124 -15.53 12.77 1.28
CA VAL A 124 -16.70 12.58 2.15
C VAL A 124 -16.30 12.49 3.61
N LEU A 125 -17.20 12.88 4.50
CA LEU A 125 -17.02 12.69 5.94
C LEU A 125 -17.20 11.22 6.31
N ILE A 126 -16.30 10.67 7.09
CA ILE A 126 -16.42 9.33 7.66
C ILE A 126 -16.87 9.46 9.11
N ASN A 127 -18.04 8.89 9.42
CA ASN A 127 -18.67 9.03 10.74
C ASN A 127 -18.79 10.51 11.21
N GLY A 128 -18.99 11.44 10.27
CA GLY A 128 -19.08 12.87 10.55
C GLY A 128 -17.74 13.57 10.76
N CYS A 129 -16.61 12.86 10.65
CA CYS A 129 -15.27 13.40 10.82
C CYS A 129 -14.58 13.61 9.47
N LEU A 130 -13.79 14.70 9.38
CA LEU A 130 -12.90 14.96 8.25
C LEU A 130 -11.57 14.22 8.47
N GLU A 131 -11.29 13.24 7.63
CA GLU A 131 -10.12 12.38 7.75
C GLU A 131 -9.08 12.65 6.67
N ALA A 132 -7.80 12.39 6.97
CA ALA A 132 -6.73 12.36 5.99
C ALA A 132 -7.04 11.35 4.87
N SER A 133 -6.65 11.67 3.65
CA SER A 133 -6.96 10.85 2.48
C SER A 133 -5.71 10.38 1.72
N TYR A 134 -4.67 11.21 1.66
CA TYR A 134 -3.49 10.98 0.85
C TYR A 134 -2.29 10.48 1.66
N PRO A 135 -1.54 9.48 1.14
CA PRO A 135 -1.96 8.53 0.11
C PRO A 135 -2.99 7.55 0.66
N SER A 136 -3.79 6.89 -0.20
CA SER A 136 -4.76 5.89 0.26
C SER A 136 -4.07 4.79 1.05
N SER A 137 -4.32 4.74 2.37
CA SER A 137 -3.71 3.83 3.32
C SER A 137 -3.99 2.35 3.00
N THR A 138 -5.24 2.04 2.62
CA THR A 138 -5.61 0.67 2.21
C THR A 138 -4.91 0.26 0.92
N THR A 139 -4.78 1.17 -0.06
CA THR A 139 -4.04 0.90 -1.31
C THR A 139 -2.56 0.67 -1.02
N LEU A 140 -1.95 1.54 -0.19
CA LEU A 140 -0.56 1.38 0.24
C LEU A 140 -0.34 0.02 0.93
N LEU A 141 -1.19 -0.30 1.92
CA LEU A 141 -1.06 -1.51 2.71
C LEU A 141 -1.19 -2.78 1.85
N VAL A 142 -2.23 -2.87 1.02
CA VAL A 142 -2.45 -4.07 0.21
C VAL A 142 -1.37 -4.26 -0.84
N LEU A 143 -0.91 -3.20 -1.50
CA LEU A 143 0.14 -3.27 -2.51
C LEU A 143 1.53 -3.52 -1.92
N CYS A 144 1.80 -3.07 -0.69
CA CYS A 144 3.07 -3.34 -0.02
C CYS A 144 3.10 -4.70 0.67
N VAL A 145 1.97 -5.25 1.10
CA VAL A 145 1.97 -6.50 1.87
C VAL A 145 1.73 -7.72 1.00
N MET A 146 0.72 -7.68 0.12
CA MET A 146 0.28 -8.89 -0.57
C MET A 146 1.29 -9.44 -1.59
N PRO A 147 1.95 -8.62 -2.45
CA PRO A 147 2.95 -9.16 -3.37
C PRO A 147 4.18 -9.77 -2.66
N PRO A 148 4.83 -9.12 -1.66
CA PRO A 148 5.88 -9.75 -0.87
C PRO A 148 5.43 -11.02 -0.14
N ALA A 149 4.19 -11.03 0.40
CA ALA A 149 3.63 -12.22 1.03
C ALA A 149 3.50 -13.38 0.05
N ALA A 150 3.04 -13.13 -1.18
CA ALA A 150 2.98 -14.15 -2.23
C ALA A 150 4.37 -14.74 -2.52
N LEU A 151 5.40 -13.90 -2.64
CA LEU A 151 6.78 -14.35 -2.87
C LEU A 151 7.29 -15.23 -1.73
N GLU A 152 7.06 -14.81 -0.49
CA GLU A 152 7.46 -15.59 0.69
C GLU A 152 6.72 -16.93 0.79
N LEU A 153 5.42 -16.95 0.49
CA LEU A 153 4.63 -18.20 0.47
C LEU A 153 5.10 -19.12 -0.65
N ASN A 154 5.42 -18.59 -1.83
CA ASN A 154 5.87 -19.37 -2.97
C ASN A 154 7.16 -20.17 -2.70
N THR A 155 8.05 -19.64 -1.89
CA THR A 155 9.27 -20.35 -1.47
C THR A 155 9.00 -21.46 -0.47
N ARG A 156 7.84 -21.46 0.20
CA ARG A 156 7.47 -22.38 1.29
C ARG A 156 6.44 -23.42 0.90
N ILE A 157 5.65 -23.16 -0.16
CA ILE A 157 4.63 -24.08 -0.66
C ILE A 157 5.26 -25.03 -1.68
N SER A 158 5.40 -26.29 -1.30
CA SER A 158 6.01 -27.33 -2.16
C SER A 158 5.09 -27.77 -3.31
N ASN A 159 3.77 -27.80 -3.08
CA ASN A 159 2.82 -28.22 -4.11
C ASN A 159 2.59 -27.12 -5.15
N PRO A 160 2.91 -27.36 -6.44
CA PRO A 160 2.83 -26.32 -7.47
C PRO A 160 1.39 -25.85 -7.74
N ASN A 161 0.39 -26.72 -7.57
CA ASN A 161 -1.01 -26.34 -7.78
C ASN A 161 -1.50 -25.42 -6.65
N ILE A 162 -1.18 -25.76 -5.40
CA ILE A 162 -1.51 -24.92 -4.24
C ILE A 162 -0.81 -23.57 -4.38
N ARG A 163 0.47 -23.55 -4.75
CA ARG A 163 1.23 -22.32 -4.96
C ARG A 163 0.57 -21.41 -6.00
N ARG A 164 0.22 -21.96 -7.18
CA ARG A 164 -0.46 -21.19 -8.24
C ARG A 164 -1.82 -20.67 -7.79
N CYS A 165 -2.59 -21.50 -7.09
CA CYS A 165 -3.89 -21.09 -6.54
C CYS A 165 -3.72 -19.92 -5.55
N THR A 166 -2.76 -20.01 -4.64
CA THR A 166 -2.44 -18.93 -3.67
C THR A 166 -2.05 -17.64 -4.38
N GLU A 167 -1.19 -17.70 -5.40
CA GLU A 167 -0.82 -16.53 -6.21
C GLU A 167 -2.05 -15.89 -6.87
N CYS A 168 -2.90 -16.69 -7.53
CA CYS A 168 -4.11 -16.18 -8.18
C CYS A 168 -5.06 -15.52 -7.17
N ILE A 169 -5.26 -16.12 -5.99
CA ILE A 169 -6.09 -15.55 -4.93
C ILE A 169 -5.52 -14.22 -4.45
N ILE A 170 -4.21 -14.14 -4.20
CA ILE A 170 -3.56 -12.91 -3.74
C ILE A 170 -3.65 -11.81 -4.81
N ILE A 171 -3.43 -12.13 -6.08
CA ILE A 171 -3.55 -11.15 -7.18
C ILE A 171 -4.99 -10.66 -7.30
N ALA A 172 -5.98 -11.58 -7.30
CA ALA A 172 -7.39 -11.23 -7.40
C ALA A 172 -7.83 -10.36 -6.20
N PHE A 173 -7.41 -10.73 -4.98
CA PHE A 173 -7.67 -9.95 -3.77
C PHE A 173 -7.07 -8.55 -3.86
N THR A 174 -5.80 -8.44 -4.26
CA THR A 174 -5.11 -7.16 -4.41
C THR A 174 -5.80 -6.26 -5.42
N ALA A 175 -6.16 -6.80 -6.58
CA ALA A 175 -6.90 -6.07 -7.61
C ALA A 175 -8.28 -5.62 -7.10
N PHE A 176 -9.03 -6.51 -6.45
CA PHE A 176 -10.33 -6.19 -5.84
C PHE A 176 -10.22 -5.04 -4.85
N MET A 177 -9.22 -5.06 -3.97
CA MET A 177 -9.02 -4.02 -2.95
C MET A 177 -8.71 -2.65 -3.57
N VAL A 178 -7.80 -2.59 -4.55
CA VAL A 178 -7.44 -1.33 -5.22
C VAL A 178 -8.61 -0.79 -6.03
N ILE A 179 -9.28 -1.63 -6.84
CA ILE A 179 -10.44 -1.23 -7.63
C ILE A 179 -11.58 -0.81 -6.70
N GLY A 180 -11.87 -1.58 -5.65
CA GLY A 180 -12.90 -1.27 -4.68
C GLY A 180 -12.67 0.06 -3.98
N ARG A 181 -11.45 0.37 -3.58
CA ARG A 181 -11.11 1.69 -3.01
C ARG A 181 -11.27 2.81 -4.03
N THR A 182 -10.93 2.57 -5.30
CA THR A 182 -11.07 3.55 -6.37
C THR A 182 -12.54 3.90 -6.62
N ILE A 183 -13.42 2.89 -6.73
CA ILE A 183 -14.84 3.10 -7.05
C ILE A 183 -15.70 3.39 -5.81
N SER A 184 -15.17 3.22 -4.59
CA SER A 184 -15.91 3.53 -3.36
C SER A 184 -16.23 5.02 -3.21
N GLY A 185 -15.47 5.90 -3.89
CA GLY A 185 -15.65 7.35 -3.85
C GLY A 185 -15.27 8.00 -2.52
N VAL A 186 -14.55 7.29 -1.63
CA VAL A 186 -14.08 7.83 -0.33
C VAL A 186 -12.63 8.31 -0.36
N HIS A 187 -11.99 8.17 -1.52
CA HIS A 187 -10.67 8.72 -1.82
C HIS A 187 -10.71 9.46 -3.14
N TRP A 188 -9.88 10.47 -3.27
CA TRP A 188 -9.63 11.08 -4.57
C TRP A 188 -8.81 10.13 -5.44
N LEU A 189 -8.97 10.24 -6.78
CA LEU A 189 -8.16 9.43 -7.71
C LEU A 189 -6.65 9.63 -7.47
N THR A 190 -6.25 10.86 -7.16
CA THR A 190 -4.86 11.21 -6.86
C THR A 190 -4.29 10.48 -5.63
N ASP A 191 -5.13 10.14 -4.65
CA ASP A 191 -4.71 9.43 -3.44
C ASP A 191 -4.39 7.95 -3.75
N ILE A 192 -5.19 7.34 -4.63
CA ILE A 192 -4.97 5.97 -5.11
C ILE A 192 -3.68 5.89 -5.96
N ILE A 193 -3.48 6.86 -6.87
CA ILE A 193 -2.26 6.95 -7.68
C ILE A 193 -1.03 7.13 -6.78
N GLY A 194 -1.11 8.03 -5.79
CA GLY A 194 -0.04 8.22 -4.80
C GLY A 194 0.29 6.94 -4.05
N GLY A 195 -0.72 6.24 -3.53
CA GLY A 195 -0.56 4.95 -2.86
C GLY A 195 0.10 3.89 -3.76
N ALA A 196 -0.30 3.82 -5.03
CA ALA A 196 0.27 2.88 -6.00
C ALA A 196 1.73 3.21 -6.35
N LEU A 197 2.07 4.49 -6.59
CA LEU A 197 3.44 4.93 -6.88
C LEU A 197 4.39 4.63 -5.71
N LEU A 198 3.96 5.00 -4.50
CA LEU A 198 4.74 4.74 -3.29
C LEU A 198 4.97 3.25 -3.08
N SER A 199 3.91 2.45 -3.20
CA SER A 199 3.99 1.00 -3.05
C SER A 199 4.91 0.37 -4.10
N ALA A 200 4.80 0.78 -5.36
CA ALA A 200 5.67 0.29 -6.44
C ALA A 200 7.15 0.58 -6.15
N GLY A 201 7.47 1.80 -5.67
CA GLY A 201 8.82 2.16 -5.26
C GLY A 201 9.34 1.32 -4.10
N LEU A 202 8.55 1.19 -3.03
CA LEU A 202 8.92 0.43 -1.83
C LEU A 202 9.06 -1.07 -2.12
N VAL A 203 8.12 -1.68 -2.85
CA VAL A 203 8.19 -3.11 -3.22
C VAL A 203 9.38 -3.39 -4.12
N THR A 204 9.69 -2.49 -5.07
CA THR A 204 10.90 -2.64 -5.93
C THR A 204 12.18 -2.57 -5.09
N ALA A 205 12.23 -1.71 -4.07
CA ALA A 205 13.35 -1.68 -3.11
C ALA A 205 13.48 -3.01 -2.34
N TYR A 206 12.35 -3.53 -1.83
CA TYR A 206 12.31 -4.84 -1.16
C TYR A 206 12.84 -5.97 -2.05
N LEU A 207 12.38 -6.04 -3.30
CA LEU A 207 12.84 -7.05 -4.26
C LEU A 207 14.34 -6.96 -4.51
N SER A 208 14.87 -5.74 -4.66
CA SER A 208 16.32 -5.55 -4.86
C SER A 208 17.16 -5.94 -3.63
N ALA A 209 16.61 -5.85 -2.42
CA ALA A 209 17.26 -6.33 -1.20
C ALA A 209 17.28 -7.86 -1.12
N GLY A 210 16.26 -8.54 -1.66
CA GLY A 210 16.14 -10.00 -1.74
C GLY A 210 17.03 -10.67 -2.80
N GLU A 211 17.47 -9.97 -3.85
CA GLU A 211 18.26 -10.52 -4.98
C GLU A 211 19.68 -11.03 -4.60
N ASN A 212 20.06 -11.01 -3.34
CA ASN A 212 21.34 -11.52 -2.82
C ASN A 212 21.23 -12.89 -2.12
N ASN A 213 20.13 -13.61 -2.31
CA ASN A 213 19.89 -14.90 -1.63
C ASN A 213 19.81 -16.07 -2.61
#